data_3b9b095364fb34283c8b1e517f430a19
#
_entry.id   3b9b095364fb34283c8b1e517f430a19
#
_cell.length_a   1.000
_cell.length_b   1.000
_cell.length_c   1.000
_cell.angle_alpha   90.00
_cell.angle_beta   90.00
_cell.angle_gamma   90.00
#
_symmetry.space_group_name_H-M   'P 1'
#
loop_
_entity.id
_entity.type
_entity.pdbx_description
1 polymer ?
#
loop_
_entity_poly.entity_id
_entity_poly.type
_entity_poly.pdbx_seq_one_letter_code
_entity_poly.pdbx_strand_id
1 'polypeptide(L)'
;VEADARLYIKEIRDKFTREQLTDWQEKTIGTGRFFAFDHFGSISNDEILGRVRYMASGLGCKWVILDHLSILVSGQEDNGDERKSIDILMTKLRSLVEATGIGLLLVSHLRRPSGDRGHEDGREVSLSHLRGSASIAHLSDSVIALERNQQAEDEVEANTTTLRILKNRYTGDTGICTHLHYDKETGRMTEINNPFEAEEDTDVQL
;
A
#
# COMPACT_ATOMS: atom_id res chain seq x y z
N VAL A 1 5.24 19.50 9.88
CA VAL A 1 5.01 20.39 8.74
C VAL A 1 3.64 20.09 8.19
N GLU A 2 2.71 21.00 8.44
CA GLU A 2 1.33 20.89 8.01
C GLU A 2 1.19 21.59 6.65
N ALA A 3 1.61 20.94 5.60
CA ALA A 3 1.21 21.33 4.26
C ALA A 3 -0.10 20.63 3.94
N ASP A 4 -1.08 21.37 3.47
CA ASP A 4 -2.31 20.80 2.97
C ASP A 4 -1.99 19.91 1.75
N ALA A 5 -2.19 18.61 1.89
CA ALA A 5 -1.86 17.63 0.86
C ALA A 5 -2.69 17.79 -0.43
N ARG A 6 -3.75 18.61 -0.39
CA ARG A 6 -4.61 18.91 -1.55
C ARG A 6 -4.16 20.12 -2.36
N LEU A 7 -3.20 20.89 -1.88
CA LEU A 7 -2.74 22.04 -2.65
C LEU A 7 -2.05 21.53 -3.92
N TYR A 8 -2.55 21.97 -5.06
CA TYR A 8 -1.85 21.79 -6.33
C TYR A 8 -0.48 22.48 -6.27
N ILE A 9 0.48 21.98 -7.00
CA ILE A 9 1.87 22.50 -7.01
C ILE A 9 1.92 24.04 -7.17
N LYS A 10 1.00 24.61 -7.96
CA LYS A 10 0.90 26.06 -8.16
C LYS A 10 0.49 26.76 -6.86
N GLU A 11 -0.53 26.25 -6.17
CA GLU A 11 -1.03 26.82 -4.90
C GLU A 11 0.01 26.70 -3.79
N ILE A 12 0.77 25.59 -3.77
CA ILE A 12 1.90 25.45 -2.83
C ILE A 12 2.95 26.51 -3.07
N ARG A 13 3.31 26.80 -4.33
CA ARG A 13 4.29 27.83 -4.68
C ARG A 13 3.82 29.24 -4.35
N ASP A 14 2.51 29.50 -4.46
CA ASP A 14 1.92 30.80 -4.16
C ASP A 14 1.76 31.01 -2.65
N LYS A 15 1.58 29.92 -1.87
CA LYS A 15 1.34 29.96 -0.42
C LYS A 15 2.62 29.93 0.43
N PHE A 16 3.67 29.29 -0.09
CA PHE A 16 4.92 29.08 0.65
C PHE A 16 6.13 29.62 -0.10
N THR A 17 7.10 30.13 0.64
CA THR A 17 8.36 30.58 0.03
C THR A 17 9.20 29.38 -0.40
N ARG A 18 10.07 29.61 -1.39
CA ARG A 18 11.01 28.58 -1.84
C ARG A 18 11.91 28.07 -0.70
N GLU A 19 12.27 28.96 0.20
CA GLU A 19 13.10 28.61 1.37
C GLU A 19 12.37 27.66 2.33
N GLN A 20 11.09 27.92 2.62
CA GLN A 20 10.27 27.03 3.43
C GLN A 20 10.11 25.65 2.78
N LEU A 21 9.86 25.60 1.46
CA LEU A 21 9.73 24.33 0.74
C LEU A 21 11.04 23.54 0.75
N THR A 22 12.19 24.22 0.57
CA THR A 22 13.51 23.58 0.63
C THR A 22 13.80 23.02 2.01
N ASP A 23 13.56 23.79 3.08
CA ASP A 23 13.73 23.35 4.47
C ASP A 23 12.89 22.10 4.79
N TRP A 24 11.64 22.08 4.35
CA TRP A 24 10.77 20.92 4.54
C TRP A 24 11.24 19.71 3.73
N GLN A 25 11.68 19.92 2.50
CA GLN A 25 12.24 18.86 1.67
C GLN A 25 13.47 18.24 2.32
N GLU A 26 14.40 19.05 2.83
CA GLU A 26 15.61 18.58 3.51
C GLU A 26 15.28 17.79 4.78
N LYS A 27 14.27 18.22 5.54
CA LYS A 27 13.84 17.54 6.78
C LYS A 27 13.05 16.24 6.54
N THR A 28 12.57 16.00 5.33
CA THR A 28 11.75 14.84 4.97
C THR A 28 12.49 13.91 4.02
N ILE A 29 12.35 14.14 2.72
CA ILE A 29 12.93 13.28 1.68
C ILE A 29 14.43 13.52 1.46
N GLY A 30 14.94 14.70 1.78
CA GLY A 30 16.34 15.09 1.65
C GLY A 30 17.27 14.54 2.74
N THR A 31 16.77 13.71 3.66
CA THR A 31 17.54 13.15 4.78
C THR A 31 18.62 12.15 4.40
N GLY A 32 18.73 11.79 3.12
CA GLY A 32 19.63 10.74 2.63
C GLY A 32 19.17 9.31 2.96
N ARG A 33 18.00 9.16 3.59
CA ARG A 33 17.39 7.86 3.93
C ARG A 33 16.27 7.43 3.00
N PHE A 34 15.86 8.31 2.08
CA PHE A 34 14.82 8.07 1.09
C PHE A 34 15.42 8.13 -0.31
N PHE A 35 15.15 7.09 -1.10
CA PHE A 35 15.54 6.98 -2.50
C PHE A 35 14.29 6.70 -3.31
N ALA A 36 13.97 7.56 -4.26
CA ALA A 36 12.89 7.33 -5.21
C ALA A 36 13.50 6.86 -6.55
N PHE A 37 12.91 5.83 -7.11
CA PHE A 37 13.19 5.39 -8.45
C PHE A 37 11.95 5.61 -9.31
N ASP A 38 12.08 6.51 -10.26
CA ASP A 38 11.01 6.83 -11.19
C ASP A 38 11.21 6.06 -12.49
N HIS A 39 10.19 5.34 -12.92
CA HIS A 39 10.19 4.60 -14.16
C HIS A 39 8.82 4.67 -14.83
N PHE A 40 8.82 5.13 -16.07
CA PHE A 40 7.65 5.14 -16.94
C PHE A 40 7.79 4.06 -18.00
N GLY A 41 6.75 3.25 -18.15
CA GLY A 41 6.68 2.18 -19.16
C GLY A 41 6.92 0.78 -18.61
N SER A 42 7.10 -0.17 -19.52
CA SER A 42 7.39 -1.55 -19.16
C SER A 42 8.83 -1.74 -18.73
N ILE A 43 9.06 -2.58 -17.75
CA ILE A 43 10.39 -2.92 -17.24
C ILE A 43 10.50 -4.45 -17.15
N SER A 44 11.64 -5.00 -17.52
CA SER A 44 11.86 -6.44 -17.42
C SER A 44 11.99 -6.89 -15.96
N ASN A 45 11.61 -8.14 -15.67
CA ASN A 45 11.79 -8.71 -14.34
C ASN A 45 13.24 -8.66 -13.85
N ASP A 46 14.19 -8.93 -14.72
CA ASP A 46 15.60 -8.94 -14.33
C ASP A 46 16.12 -7.53 -14.04
N GLU A 47 15.61 -6.54 -14.74
CA GLU A 47 15.94 -5.12 -14.47
C GLU A 47 15.37 -4.68 -13.12
N ILE A 48 14.10 -5.02 -12.79
CA ILE A 48 13.51 -4.74 -11.48
C ILE A 48 14.33 -5.37 -10.36
N LEU A 49 14.65 -6.65 -10.50
CA LEU A 49 15.44 -7.38 -9.52
C LEU A 49 16.84 -6.79 -9.34
N GLY A 50 17.47 -6.36 -10.44
CA GLY A 50 18.75 -5.65 -10.40
C GLY A 50 18.65 -4.33 -9.62
N ARG A 51 17.58 -3.55 -9.81
CA ARG A 51 17.35 -2.29 -9.10
C ARG A 51 17.07 -2.50 -7.62
N VAL A 52 16.21 -3.46 -7.27
CA VAL A 52 15.95 -3.80 -5.86
C VAL A 52 17.24 -4.26 -5.16
N ARG A 53 18.04 -5.07 -5.83
CA ARG A 53 19.37 -5.50 -5.32
C ARG A 53 20.30 -4.32 -5.12
N TYR A 54 20.35 -3.38 -6.06
CA TYR A 54 21.16 -2.18 -5.95
C TYR A 54 20.69 -1.29 -4.78
N MET A 55 19.38 -1.10 -4.60
CA MET A 55 18.84 -0.38 -3.45
C MET A 55 19.25 -1.05 -2.13
N ALA A 56 19.14 -2.37 -2.05
CA ALA A 56 19.52 -3.11 -0.86
C ALA A 56 21.03 -3.05 -0.57
N SER A 57 21.85 -3.43 -1.53
CA SER A 57 23.30 -3.64 -1.31
C SER A 57 24.14 -2.41 -1.64
N GLY A 58 23.75 -1.60 -2.62
CA GLY A 58 24.47 -0.41 -3.05
C GLY A 58 24.10 0.83 -2.23
N LEU A 59 22.81 1.04 -1.97
CA LEU A 59 22.31 2.19 -1.22
C LEU A 59 22.05 1.89 0.26
N GLY A 60 22.13 0.64 0.69
CA GLY A 60 21.92 0.23 2.07
C GLY A 60 20.46 0.36 2.54
N CYS A 61 19.51 0.39 1.64
CA CYS A 61 18.08 0.44 1.99
C CYS A 61 17.72 -0.78 2.85
N LYS A 62 16.98 -0.54 3.92
CA LYS A 62 16.42 -1.60 4.77
C LYS A 62 15.05 -2.04 4.32
N TRP A 63 14.32 -1.14 3.66
CA TRP A 63 12.98 -1.37 3.13
C TRP A 63 12.91 -0.90 1.68
N VAL A 64 12.23 -1.68 0.86
CA VAL A 64 11.90 -1.32 -0.53
C VAL A 64 10.39 -1.46 -0.71
N ILE A 65 9.78 -0.45 -1.33
CA ILE A 65 8.36 -0.44 -1.67
C ILE A 65 8.25 -0.55 -3.18
N LEU A 66 7.51 -1.54 -3.67
CA LEU A 66 7.18 -1.72 -5.10
C LEU A 66 5.70 -1.44 -5.32
N ASP A 67 5.40 -0.35 -5.99
CA ASP A 67 4.04 0.08 -6.33
C ASP A 67 3.91 0.16 -7.87
N HIS A 68 3.15 -0.71 -8.50
CA HIS A 68 2.46 -1.91 -8.05
C HIS A 68 2.81 -3.12 -8.95
N LEU A 69 2.48 -4.33 -8.48
CA LEU A 69 2.85 -5.60 -9.14
C LEU A 69 2.37 -5.71 -10.60
N SER A 70 1.15 -5.25 -10.91
CA SER A 70 0.59 -5.39 -12.27
C SER A 70 1.35 -4.63 -13.35
N ILE A 71 1.98 -3.48 -13.03
CA ILE A 71 2.84 -2.74 -13.98
C ILE A 71 4.08 -3.57 -14.32
N LEU A 72 4.63 -4.27 -13.35
CA LEU A 72 5.85 -5.05 -13.50
C LEU A 72 5.68 -6.23 -14.45
N VAL A 73 4.44 -6.70 -14.62
CA VAL A 73 4.12 -7.87 -15.43
C VAL A 73 3.54 -7.49 -16.79
N SER A 74 2.90 -6.33 -16.91
CA SER A 74 2.23 -5.87 -18.14
C SER A 74 3.16 -5.62 -19.33
N GLY A 75 4.46 -5.51 -19.10
CA GLY A 75 5.48 -5.23 -20.13
C GLY A 75 6.19 -6.46 -20.69
N GLN A 76 5.77 -7.66 -20.32
CA GLN A 76 6.43 -8.87 -20.81
C GLN A 76 5.75 -9.37 -22.08
N GLU A 77 6.53 -9.45 -23.18
CA GLU A 77 6.10 -9.95 -24.49
C GLU A 77 5.84 -11.47 -24.50
N ASP A 78 6.01 -12.18 -23.39
CA ASP A 78 5.86 -13.62 -23.29
C ASP A 78 4.39 -14.06 -23.20
N ASN A 79 3.86 -14.48 -24.34
CA ASN A 79 2.76 -15.47 -24.53
C ASN A 79 1.52 -15.41 -23.61
N GLY A 80 1.12 -14.25 -23.08
CA GLY A 80 -0.24 -14.03 -22.60
C GLY A 80 -0.60 -14.67 -21.25
N ASP A 81 0.31 -15.27 -20.49
CA ASP A 81 0.02 -15.80 -19.15
C ASP A 81 0.56 -14.90 -18.03
N GLU A 82 -0.21 -13.82 -17.73
CA GLU A 82 0.05 -12.89 -16.63
C GLU A 82 0.31 -13.64 -15.31
N ARG A 83 -0.43 -14.74 -15.07
CA ARG A 83 -0.31 -15.54 -13.84
C ARG A 83 1.07 -16.18 -13.71
N LYS A 84 1.57 -16.78 -14.78
CA LYS A 84 2.90 -17.42 -14.79
C LYS A 84 4.02 -16.41 -14.60
N SER A 85 3.90 -15.24 -15.20
CA SER A 85 4.86 -14.16 -15.04
C SER A 85 4.89 -13.64 -13.60
N ILE A 86 3.73 -13.52 -12.94
CA ILE A 86 3.63 -13.19 -11.50
C ILE A 86 4.29 -14.27 -10.65
N ASP A 87 4.06 -15.54 -10.91
CA ASP A 87 4.65 -16.66 -10.15
C ASP A 87 6.18 -16.61 -10.20
N ILE A 88 6.75 -16.41 -11.39
CA ILE A 88 8.18 -16.29 -11.58
C ILE A 88 8.73 -15.07 -10.84
N LEU A 89 8.09 -13.91 -10.99
CA LEU A 89 8.54 -12.68 -10.33
C LEU A 89 8.48 -12.81 -8.81
N MET A 90 7.38 -13.32 -8.24
CA MET A 90 7.23 -13.54 -6.80
C MET A 90 8.30 -14.49 -6.24
N THR A 91 8.62 -15.57 -6.97
CA THR A 91 9.68 -16.50 -6.57
C THR A 91 11.06 -15.82 -6.56
N LYS A 92 11.36 -15.04 -7.59
CA LYS A 92 12.64 -14.30 -7.69
C LYS A 92 12.74 -13.21 -6.61
N LEU A 93 11.65 -12.47 -6.34
CA LEU A 93 11.60 -11.46 -5.26
C LEU A 93 11.80 -12.10 -3.89
N ARG A 94 11.16 -13.25 -3.63
CA ARG A 94 11.36 -13.99 -2.36
C ARG A 94 12.83 -14.37 -2.17
N SER A 95 13.45 -14.94 -3.18
CA SER A 95 14.87 -15.30 -3.13
C SER A 95 15.79 -14.09 -2.94
N LEU A 96 15.43 -12.95 -3.53
CA LEU A 96 16.19 -11.70 -3.38
C LEU A 96 16.07 -11.16 -1.97
N VAL A 97 14.87 -11.16 -1.38
CA VAL A 97 14.64 -10.74 0.02
C VAL A 97 15.46 -11.60 0.98
N GLU A 98 15.47 -12.93 0.80
CA GLU A 98 16.28 -13.85 1.61
C GLU A 98 17.78 -13.58 1.47
N ALA A 99 18.24 -13.32 0.24
CA ALA A 99 19.66 -13.09 -0.03
C ALA A 99 20.17 -11.73 0.50
N THR A 100 19.29 -10.72 0.58
CA THR A 100 19.67 -9.34 0.95
C THR A 100 19.26 -8.95 2.36
N GLY A 101 18.30 -9.65 2.96
CA GLY A 101 17.77 -9.36 4.30
C GLY A 101 16.92 -8.08 4.37
N ILE A 102 16.45 -7.55 3.23
CA ILE A 102 15.59 -6.37 3.19
C ILE A 102 14.14 -6.70 3.57
N GLY A 103 13.39 -5.70 4.07
CA GLY A 103 11.95 -5.72 4.06
C GLY A 103 11.42 -5.28 2.68
N LEU A 104 10.50 -6.04 2.12
CA LEU A 104 9.85 -5.73 0.85
C LEU A 104 8.36 -5.54 1.05
N LEU A 105 7.85 -4.34 0.74
CA LEU A 105 6.43 -4.07 0.63
C LEU A 105 6.03 -4.08 -0.85
N LEU A 106 5.08 -4.93 -1.20
CA LEU A 106 4.59 -5.08 -2.55
C LEU A 106 3.11 -4.67 -2.60
N VAL A 107 2.79 -3.65 -3.38
CA VAL A 107 1.41 -3.24 -3.62
C VAL A 107 0.80 -4.13 -4.70
N SER A 108 -0.35 -4.72 -4.41
CA SER A 108 -1.10 -5.55 -5.33
C SER A 108 -2.53 -5.06 -5.45
N HIS A 109 -3.03 -4.98 -6.67
CA HIS A 109 -4.42 -4.66 -6.92
C HIS A 109 -5.33 -5.86 -6.62
N LEU A 110 -6.56 -5.55 -6.26
CA LEU A 110 -7.63 -6.53 -6.15
C LEU A 110 -8.29 -6.76 -7.51
N ARG A 111 -8.76 -7.98 -7.75
CA ARG A 111 -9.66 -8.27 -8.86
C ARG A 111 -11.07 -7.79 -8.49
N ARG A 112 -11.81 -7.37 -9.48
CA ARG A 112 -13.24 -7.06 -9.28
C ARG A 112 -13.94 -8.29 -8.73
N PRO A 113 -14.68 -8.16 -7.62
CA PRO A 113 -15.48 -9.27 -7.10
C PRO A 113 -16.65 -9.56 -8.06
N SER A 114 -17.11 -10.80 -8.06
CA SER A 114 -18.36 -11.17 -8.70
C SER A 114 -19.52 -10.68 -7.85
N GLY A 115 -20.53 -10.06 -8.47
CA GLY A 115 -21.73 -9.52 -7.81
C GLY A 115 -21.85 -8.01 -7.91
N ASP A 116 -22.90 -7.46 -7.30
CA ASP A 116 -23.30 -6.05 -7.47
C ASP A 116 -22.51 -5.07 -6.61
N ARG A 117 -21.81 -5.55 -5.55
CA ARG A 117 -21.00 -4.72 -4.66
C ARG A 117 -19.53 -4.85 -5.00
N GLY A 118 -18.88 -3.70 -5.23
CA GLY A 118 -17.44 -3.57 -5.43
C GLY A 118 -16.66 -3.48 -4.11
N HIS A 119 -15.35 -3.38 -4.21
CA HIS A 119 -14.51 -3.06 -3.04
C HIS A 119 -14.70 -1.61 -2.59
N GLU A 120 -15.07 -0.73 -3.51
CA GLU A 120 -15.44 0.67 -3.28
C GLU A 120 -16.68 0.85 -2.39
N ASP A 121 -17.50 -0.19 -2.27
CA ASP A 121 -18.71 -0.21 -1.42
C ASP A 121 -18.44 -0.83 -0.05
N GLY A 122 -17.20 -0.90 0.40
CA GLY A 122 -16.80 -1.44 1.69
C GLY A 122 -16.85 -2.98 1.80
N ARG A 123 -16.81 -3.68 0.66
CA ARG A 123 -16.77 -5.15 0.68
C ARG A 123 -15.50 -5.66 1.33
N GLU A 124 -15.65 -6.56 2.29
CA GLU A 124 -14.54 -7.24 2.95
C GLU A 124 -13.63 -7.95 1.95
N VAL A 125 -12.33 -7.77 2.13
CA VAL A 125 -11.28 -8.35 1.28
C VAL A 125 -10.84 -9.71 1.83
N SER A 126 -10.59 -10.65 0.93
CA SER A 126 -9.99 -11.95 1.25
C SER A 126 -8.78 -12.23 0.37
N LEU A 127 -7.96 -13.22 0.74
CA LEU A 127 -6.81 -13.64 -0.07
C LEU A 127 -7.21 -14.04 -1.49
N SER A 128 -8.44 -14.54 -1.67
CA SER A 128 -8.96 -14.90 -2.99
C SER A 128 -9.21 -13.71 -3.91
N HIS A 129 -9.26 -12.50 -3.37
CA HIS A 129 -9.46 -11.26 -4.14
C HIS A 129 -8.14 -10.67 -4.68
N LEU A 130 -6.98 -11.21 -4.32
CA LEU A 130 -5.72 -10.77 -4.91
C LEU A 130 -5.74 -11.00 -6.43
N ARG A 131 -5.38 -9.97 -7.18
CA ARG A 131 -5.31 -10.05 -8.65
C ARG A 131 -4.04 -10.76 -9.07
N GLY A 132 -4.17 -11.72 -9.99
CA GLY A 132 -3.08 -12.43 -10.62
C GLY A 132 -2.94 -13.85 -10.10
N SER A 133 -2.04 -14.11 -9.17
CA SER A 133 -1.69 -15.47 -8.76
C SER A 133 -1.81 -15.71 -7.25
N ALA A 134 -2.12 -16.97 -6.89
CA ALA A 134 -2.07 -17.43 -5.50
C ALA A 134 -0.64 -17.36 -4.90
N SER A 135 0.40 -17.29 -5.73
CA SER A 135 1.79 -17.14 -5.27
C SER A 135 1.99 -15.86 -4.46
N ILE A 136 1.23 -14.79 -4.74
CA ILE A 136 1.28 -13.54 -3.97
C ILE A 136 0.99 -13.84 -2.50
N ALA A 137 -0.11 -14.53 -2.21
CA ALA A 137 -0.44 -14.92 -0.85
C ALA A 137 0.52 -15.97 -0.27
N HIS A 138 0.94 -16.95 -1.07
CA HIS A 138 1.78 -18.05 -0.59
C HIS A 138 3.18 -17.59 -0.21
N LEU A 139 3.80 -16.73 -1.00
CA LEU A 139 5.19 -16.31 -0.83
C LEU A 139 5.35 -15.11 0.10
N SER A 140 4.27 -14.36 0.38
CA SER A 140 4.29 -13.27 1.36
C SER A 140 4.29 -13.81 2.78
N ASP A 141 5.02 -13.16 3.68
CA ASP A 141 5.00 -13.45 5.11
C ASP A 141 3.75 -12.87 5.78
N SER A 142 3.34 -11.68 5.34
CA SER A 142 2.11 -11.02 5.78
C SER A 142 1.34 -10.47 4.58
N VAL A 143 0.03 -10.46 4.66
CA VAL A 143 -0.87 -9.83 3.68
C VAL A 143 -1.82 -8.91 4.43
N ILE A 144 -1.80 -7.65 4.07
CA ILE A 144 -2.61 -6.60 4.68
C ILE A 144 -3.56 -6.05 3.62
N ALA A 145 -4.83 -5.94 3.95
CA ALA A 145 -5.83 -5.27 3.14
C ALA A 145 -6.18 -3.91 3.74
N LEU A 146 -6.41 -2.94 2.87
CA LEU A 146 -6.98 -1.64 3.19
C LEU A 146 -8.36 -1.58 2.57
N GLU A 147 -9.39 -1.57 3.41
CA GLU A 147 -10.80 -1.61 3.03
C GLU A 147 -11.45 -0.26 3.31
N ARG A 148 -12.22 0.26 2.38
CA ARG A 148 -12.90 1.55 2.55
C ARG A 148 -14.21 1.57 1.78
N ASN A 149 -15.29 2.00 2.44
CA ASN A 149 -16.57 2.28 1.80
C ASN A 149 -16.60 3.73 1.33
N GLN A 150 -16.17 3.97 0.09
CA GLN A 150 -16.14 5.31 -0.49
C GLN A 150 -17.55 5.84 -0.85
N GLN A 151 -18.55 4.94 -0.91
CA GLN A 151 -19.94 5.25 -1.28
C GLN A 151 -20.84 5.44 -0.05
N ALA A 152 -20.29 5.36 1.17
CA ALA A 152 -21.06 5.58 2.37
C ALA A 152 -21.65 6.99 2.42
N GLU A 153 -22.89 7.10 2.89
CA GLU A 153 -23.58 8.39 3.11
C GLU A 153 -22.97 9.13 4.31
N ASP A 154 -22.53 8.39 5.33
CA ASP A 154 -21.85 8.95 6.48
C ASP A 154 -20.41 9.35 6.12
N GLU A 155 -20.03 10.60 6.44
CA GLU A 155 -18.72 11.13 6.09
C GLU A 155 -17.59 10.48 6.86
N VAL A 156 -17.81 10.07 8.10
CA VAL A 156 -16.80 9.39 8.92
C VAL A 156 -16.53 8.01 8.33
N GLU A 157 -17.57 7.25 8.00
CA GLU A 157 -17.46 5.96 7.31
C GLU A 157 -16.74 6.12 5.98
N ALA A 158 -17.18 7.06 5.14
CA ALA A 158 -16.61 7.31 3.81
C ALA A 158 -15.12 7.70 3.86
N ASN A 159 -14.61 8.22 4.97
CA ASN A 159 -13.20 8.58 5.16
C ASN A 159 -12.44 7.61 6.08
N THR A 160 -13.08 6.54 6.54
CA THR A 160 -12.43 5.53 7.38
C THR A 160 -11.95 4.35 6.54
N THR A 161 -10.70 3.97 6.73
CA THR A 161 -10.08 2.79 6.13
C THR A 161 -9.86 1.75 7.20
N THR A 162 -10.44 0.57 7.03
CA THR A 162 -10.17 -0.60 7.88
C THR A 162 -8.90 -1.27 7.42
N LEU A 163 -7.93 -1.41 8.30
CA LEU A 163 -6.73 -2.19 8.08
C LEU A 163 -6.97 -3.61 8.59
N ARG A 164 -6.94 -4.57 7.67
CA ARG A 164 -7.19 -5.99 7.98
C ARG A 164 -5.98 -6.83 7.67
N ILE A 165 -5.60 -7.70 8.60
CA ILE A 165 -4.58 -8.73 8.39
C ILE A 165 -5.25 -9.94 7.75
N LEU A 166 -4.91 -10.26 6.50
CA LEU A 166 -5.41 -11.44 5.79
C LEU A 166 -4.52 -12.66 6.00
N LYS A 167 -3.25 -12.43 6.29
CA LYS A 167 -2.26 -13.46 6.58
C LYS A 167 -1.16 -12.91 7.47
N ASN A 168 -0.78 -13.69 8.45
CA ASN A 168 0.42 -13.47 9.25
C ASN A 168 1.11 -14.82 9.48
N ARG A 169 2.26 -15.03 8.83
CA ARG A 169 3.01 -16.30 8.93
C ARG A 169 3.59 -16.52 10.32
N TYR A 170 3.91 -15.45 11.05
CA TYR A 170 4.65 -15.54 12.31
C TYR A 170 3.75 -15.88 13.49
N THR A 171 2.56 -15.28 13.55
CA THR A 171 1.63 -15.50 14.68
C THR A 171 0.41 -16.35 14.29
N GLY A 172 0.04 -16.34 13.01
CA GLY A 172 -1.19 -16.95 12.51
C GLY A 172 -2.43 -16.07 12.69
N ASP A 173 -2.31 -14.94 13.41
CA ASP A 173 -3.43 -14.05 13.67
C ASP A 173 -3.91 -13.35 12.41
N THR A 174 -5.22 -13.24 12.26
CA THR A 174 -5.89 -12.56 11.15
C THR A 174 -7.09 -11.78 11.70
N GLY A 175 -7.60 -10.84 10.92
CA GLY A 175 -8.76 -10.02 11.28
C GLY A 175 -8.47 -8.53 11.21
N ILE A 176 -9.39 -7.73 11.74
CA ILE A 176 -9.25 -6.27 11.80
C ILE A 176 -8.12 -5.93 12.78
N CYS A 177 -7.18 -5.12 12.32
CA CYS A 177 -6.08 -4.61 13.13
C CYS A 177 -6.43 -3.25 13.72
N THR A 178 -6.91 -2.33 12.88
CA THR A 178 -7.27 -0.97 13.30
C THR A 178 -8.11 -0.26 12.24
N HIS A 179 -8.66 0.90 12.61
CA HIS A 179 -9.35 1.81 11.71
C HIS A 179 -8.55 3.11 11.59
N LEU A 180 -8.38 3.59 10.36
CA LEU A 180 -7.63 4.80 10.05
C LEU A 180 -8.57 5.82 9.41
N HIS A 181 -8.76 6.96 10.07
CA HIS A 181 -9.52 8.07 9.52
C HIS A 181 -8.63 8.97 8.66
N TYR A 182 -9.08 9.26 7.45
CA TYR A 182 -8.41 10.17 6.53
C TYR A 182 -8.96 11.59 6.70
N ASP A 183 -8.11 12.48 7.18
CA ASP A 183 -8.41 13.90 7.23
C ASP A 183 -8.20 14.53 5.86
N LYS A 184 -9.29 14.99 5.27
CA LYS A 184 -9.28 15.62 3.94
C LYS A 184 -8.54 16.96 3.90
N GLU A 185 -8.43 17.69 4.98
CA GLU A 185 -7.75 18.98 5.01
C GLU A 185 -6.24 18.82 5.05
N THR A 186 -5.76 17.90 5.85
CA THR A 186 -4.31 17.70 6.06
C THR A 186 -3.73 16.54 5.25
N GLY A 187 -4.58 15.65 4.72
CA GLY A 187 -4.16 14.41 4.05
C GLY A 187 -3.58 13.37 5.00
N ARG A 188 -3.76 13.52 6.30
CA ARG A 188 -3.26 12.58 7.31
C ARG A 188 -4.23 11.43 7.50
N MET A 189 -3.68 10.27 7.79
CA MET A 189 -4.41 9.12 8.31
C MET A 189 -4.06 8.95 9.80
N THR A 190 -5.07 8.97 10.64
CA THR A 190 -4.92 8.80 12.10
C THR A 190 -5.72 7.60 12.56
N GLU A 191 -5.17 6.86 13.51
CA GLU A 191 -5.87 5.74 14.12
C GLU A 191 -7.05 6.24 14.94
N ILE A 192 -8.19 5.57 14.80
CA ILE A 192 -9.43 5.84 15.55
C ILE A 192 -9.99 4.54 16.11
N ASN A 193 -10.85 4.66 17.12
CA ASN A 193 -11.66 3.54 17.59
C ASN A 193 -12.59 3.06 16.47
N ASN A 194 -13.14 1.85 16.62
CA ASN A 194 -14.05 1.30 15.63
C ASN A 194 -15.31 2.19 15.49
N PRO A 195 -15.49 2.92 14.40
CA PRO A 195 -16.65 3.80 14.23
C PRO A 195 -17.93 3.04 13.88
N PHE A 196 -17.84 1.72 13.69
CA PHE A 196 -18.95 0.84 13.31
C PHE A 196 -19.51 0.06 14.51
N GLU A 197 -18.88 0.15 15.67
CA GLU A 197 -19.48 -0.35 16.90
C GLU A 197 -20.54 0.64 17.33
N ALA A 198 -21.80 0.20 17.43
CA ALA A 198 -22.84 0.96 18.09
C ALA A 198 -22.37 1.25 19.53
N GLU A 199 -22.49 2.51 19.98
CA GLU A 199 -22.31 2.83 21.39
C GLU A 199 -23.26 1.90 22.17
N GLU A 200 -22.71 0.90 22.86
CA GLU A 200 -23.49 0.16 23.84
C GLU A 200 -23.94 1.20 24.87
N ASP A 201 -25.23 1.51 24.84
CA ASP A 201 -25.89 2.29 25.87
C ASP A 201 -25.57 1.64 27.24
N THR A 202 -24.55 2.15 27.90
CA THR A 202 -24.30 1.85 29.30
C THR A 202 -25.30 2.63 30.15
N ASP A 203 -26.58 2.35 29.95
CA ASP A 203 -27.61 2.62 30.97
C ASP A 203 -27.42 1.64 32.14
N VAL A 204 -26.43 1.92 32.95
CA VAL A 204 -26.35 1.36 34.29
C VAL A 204 -27.45 1.99 35.10
N GLN A 205 -28.61 1.37 35.12
CA GLN A 205 -29.64 1.66 36.11
C GLN A 205 -29.11 1.28 37.48
N LEU A 206 -28.93 2.30 38.32
CA LEU A 206 -28.73 2.18 39.76
C LEU A 206 -30.04 1.78 40.46
#